data_1e9e51237658ce1a02b34ad51039d4be
#
_entry.id   1e9e51237658ce1a02b34ad51039d4be
#
_cell.length_a   1.000
_cell.length_b   1.000
_cell.length_c   1.000
_cell.angle_alpha   90.00
_cell.angle_beta   90.00
_cell.angle_gamma   90.00
#
_symmetry.space_group_name_H-M   'P 1'
#
loop_
_entity.id
_entity.type
_entity.pdbx_description
1 polymer ?
#
loop_
_entity_poly.entity_id
_entity_poly.type
_entity_poly.pdbx_seq_one_letter_code
_entity_poly.pdbx_strand_id
1 'polypeptide(L)'
;VIKDRAPVVQILTAATMGEVATEPDPDKWWPHRALDWLYMMAKSFFDNQINRTFKDLLRFWNIPSDILLRDAHGKIFDDVEKVIKLLRVYGYPQGTAESLADLLKTIYGSDKYFNYNHPLLSFNAFDATADEFWGTPKKIVMGDGILKAYADLGFGDVAPQAILAHEYGHHVQFAKDVEFLNSPESTRKTELMADALAAYYLTHKRGSTMNWKRVQLFLEVFFEIGDCSFASNGHHGTPNQRMNAAIFGYNLANDTKVNGVIMTAE
;
A
#
# COMPACT_ATOMS: atom_id res chain seq x y z
N VAL A 1 7.35 -6.31 15.42
CA VAL A 1 7.90 -5.74 14.18
C VAL A 1 7.05 -4.58 13.66
N ILE A 2 5.74 -4.60 13.88
CA ILE A 2 4.81 -3.52 13.48
C ILE A 2 4.97 -2.24 14.33
N LYS A 3 5.64 -2.32 15.50
CA LYS A 3 5.68 -1.22 16.48
C LYS A 3 6.37 0.07 16.01
N ASP A 4 7.26 0.01 15.02
CA ASP A 4 8.07 1.17 14.61
C ASP A 4 7.62 1.80 13.28
N ARG A 5 6.56 1.29 12.65
CA ARG A 5 6.02 1.80 11.39
C ARG A 5 4.54 2.09 11.49
N ALA A 6 4.16 2.83 12.53
CA ALA A 6 2.76 3.18 12.68
C ALA A 6 2.29 3.99 11.46
N PRO A 7 1.29 3.52 10.69
CA PRO A 7 0.60 4.38 9.72
C PRO A 7 0.14 5.71 10.33
N VAL A 8 -0.16 5.68 11.62
CA VAL A 8 -0.49 6.88 12.41
C VAL A 8 0.66 7.88 12.45
N VAL A 9 1.92 7.43 12.56
CA VAL A 9 3.08 8.33 12.53
C VAL A 9 3.25 8.92 11.14
N GLN A 10 3.07 8.13 10.07
CA GLN A 10 3.09 8.64 8.70
C GLN A 10 1.93 9.59 8.44
N ILE A 11 0.73 9.28 8.93
CA ILE A 11 -0.44 10.15 8.83
C ILE A 11 -0.25 11.43 9.66
N LEU A 12 0.28 11.32 10.88
CA LEU A 12 0.59 12.48 11.73
C LEU A 12 1.74 13.31 11.14
N THR A 13 2.77 12.68 10.58
CA THR A 13 3.86 13.36 9.90
C THR A 13 3.37 14.03 8.63
N ALA A 14 2.51 13.38 7.85
CA ALA A 14 1.88 13.99 6.68
C ALA A 14 0.96 15.16 7.06
N ALA A 15 0.25 15.05 8.19
CA ALA A 15 -0.57 16.14 8.71
C ALA A 15 0.25 17.33 9.22
N THR A 16 1.44 17.08 9.80
CA THR A 16 2.37 18.15 10.22
C THR A 16 3.18 18.73 9.07
N MET A 17 3.48 17.96 8.04
CA MET A 17 4.10 18.44 6.80
C MET A 17 3.14 19.24 5.91
N GLY A 18 1.85 19.25 6.20
CA GLY A 18 0.83 20.05 5.50
C GLY A 18 1.01 21.57 5.59
N GLU A 19 2.01 22.06 6.35
CA GLU A 19 2.41 23.47 6.32
C GLU A 19 3.16 23.89 5.05
N VAL A 20 3.57 22.97 4.20
CA VAL A 20 4.34 23.25 2.97
C VAL A 20 3.47 23.28 1.72
N ALA A 21 2.27 22.76 1.77
CA ALA A 21 1.33 22.90 0.67
C ALA A 21 0.64 24.28 0.79
N THR A 22 1.06 25.23 -0.03
CA THR A 22 0.26 26.44 -0.31
C THR A 22 -1.19 25.99 -0.53
N GLU A 23 -2.12 26.57 0.20
CA GLU A 23 -3.54 26.20 0.16
C GLU A 23 -4.00 26.00 -1.28
N PRO A 24 -4.41 24.79 -1.67
CA PRO A 24 -5.06 24.63 -2.96
C PRO A 24 -6.38 25.39 -2.86
N ASP A 25 -6.58 26.31 -3.79
CA ASP A 25 -7.84 27.03 -3.95
C ASP A 25 -8.94 25.98 -4.19
N PRO A 26 -9.86 25.77 -3.25
CA PRO A 26 -10.89 24.74 -3.35
C PRO A 26 -11.77 24.91 -4.58
N ASP A 27 -11.89 26.14 -5.11
CA ASP A 27 -12.67 26.43 -6.30
C ASP A 27 -11.95 26.06 -7.62
N LYS A 28 -10.64 25.83 -7.57
CA LYS A 28 -9.83 25.45 -8.74
C LYS A 28 -9.63 23.94 -8.89
N TRP A 29 -9.82 23.15 -7.82
CA TRP A 29 -9.52 21.72 -7.84
C TRP A 29 -10.71 20.83 -8.17
N TRP A 30 -11.96 21.34 -8.04
CA TRP A 30 -13.15 20.50 -8.26
C TRP A 30 -14.28 21.28 -8.95
N PRO A 31 -14.53 21.05 -10.24
CA PRO A 31 -15.83 21.39 -10.83
C PRO A 31 -16.86 20.40 -10.28
N HIS A 32 -17.76 20.92 -9.48
CA HIS A 32 -18.83 20.24 -8.76
C HIS A 32 -19.61 19.19 -9.56
N ARG A 33 -19.97 18.07 -8.94
CA ARG A 33 -20.90 17.01 -9.32
C ARG A 33 -20.53 16.06 -10.49
N ALA A 34 -19.95 16.52 -11.58
CA ALA A 34 -19.51 15.60 -12.65
C ALA A 34 -18.27 14.79 -12.23
N LEU A 35 -17.44 15.36 -11.35
CA LEU A 35 -16.24 14.71 -10.84
C LEU A 35 -16.55 13.75 -9.68
N ASP A 36 -17.58 14.00 -8.86
CA ASP A 36 -18.04 13.04 -7.87
C ASP A 36 -18.49 11.73 -8.54
N TRP A 37 -19.16 11.83 -9.69
CA TRP A 37 -19.57 10.69 -10.49
C TRP A 37 -18.37 9.98 -11.13
N LEU A 38 -17.41 10.75 -11.68
CA LEU A 38 -16.16 10.22 -12.24
C LEU A 38 -15.29 9.58 -11.15
N TYR A 39 -15.26 10.16 -9.93
CA TYR A 39 -14.57 9.59 -8.77
C TYR A 39 -15.21 8.29 -8.31
N MET A 40 -16.54 8.23 -8.22
CA MET A 40 -17.25 6.99 -7.89
C MET A 40 -17.05 5.90 -8.93
N MET A 41 -16.99 6.27 -10.23
CA MET A 41 -16.67 5.32 -11.30
C MET A 41 -15.20 4.89 -11.28
N ALA A 42 -14.27 5.79 -11.01
CA ALA A 42 -12.85 5.46 -10.86
C ALA A 42 -12.61 4.55 -9.65
N LYS A 43 -13.25 4.81 -8.51
CA LYS A 43 -13.21 3.94 -7.35
C LYS A 43 -13.74 2.55 -7.65
N SER A 44 -14.88 2.43 -8.29
CA SER A 44 -15.44 1.14 -8.75
C SER A 44 -14.51 0.40 -9.72
N PHE A 45 -13.78 1.13 -10.56
CA PHE A 45 -12.79 0.54 -11.47
C PHE A 45 -11.60 -0.03 -10.69
N PHE A 46 -11.04 0.72 -9.75
CA PHE A 46 -9.92 0.25 -8.91
C PHE A 46 -10.35 -0.92 -8.02
N ASP A 47 -11.52 -0.88 -7.41
CA ASP A 47 -12.06 -1.96 -6.60
C ASP A 47 -12.17 -3.27 -7.41
N ASN A 48 -12.65 -3.20 -8.63
CA ASN A 48 -12.74 -4.36 -9.52
C ASN A 48 -11.37 -4.90 -9.91
N GLN A 49 -10.42 -4.01 -10.23
CA GLN A 49 -9.06 -4.38 -10.61
C GLN A 49 -8.33 -5.03 -9.42
N ILE A 50 -8.40 -4.41 -8.24
CA ILE A 50 -7.79 -4.89 -7.00
C ILE A 50 -8.37 -6.25 -6.62
N ASN A 51 -9.70 -6.40 -6.61
CA ASN A 51 -10.35 -7.66 -6.26
C ASN A 51 -10.01 -8.81 -7.21
N ARG A 52 -9.86 -8.53 -8.52
CA ARG A 52 -9.40 -9.55 -9.49
C ARG A 52 -7.96 -9.94 -9.21
N THR A 53 -7.08 -8.97 -9.09
CA THR A 53 -5.66 -9.19 -8.80
C THR A 53 -5.47 -9.97 -7.52
N PHE A 54 -6.22 -9.65 -6.46
CA PHE A 54 -6.17 -10.37 -5.19
C PHE A 54 -6.56 -11.85 -5.34
N LYS A 55 -7.67 -12.13 -6.03
CA LYS A 55 -8.10 -13.51 -6.32
C LYS A 55 -7.08 -14.29 -7.15
N ASP A 56 -6.39 -13.62 -8.06
CA ASP A 56 -5.36 -14.25 -8.87
C ASP A 56 -4.09 -14.52 -8.06
N LEU A 57 -3.68 -13.62 -7.19
CA LEU A 57 -2.55 -13.79 -6.26
C LEU A 57 -2.77 -14.98 -5.31
N LEU A 58 -3.98 -15.13 -4.75
CA LEU A 58 -4.36 -16.28 -3.92
C LEU A 58 -4.18 -17.64 -4.62
N ARG A 59 -4.26 -17.66 -5.94
CA ARG A 59 -4.10 -18.89 -6.75
C ARG A 59 -2.69 -19.06 -7.31
N PHE A 60 -2.00 -17.94 -7.49
CA PHE A 60 -0.67 -17.93 -8.10
C PHE A 60 0.38 -18.50 -7.15
N TRP A 61 0.39 -18.03 -5.91
CA TRP A 61 1.34 -18.46 -4.90
C TRP A 61 0.82 -19.69 -4.15
N ASN A 62 1.67 -20.71 -4.01
CA ASN A 62 1.34 -21.92 -3.24
C ASN A 62 1.61 -21.73 -1.74
N ILE A 63 0.82 -20.85 -1.14
CA ILE A 63 0.85 -20.55 0.30
C ILE A 63 -0.58 -20.54 0.85
N PRO A 64 -0.78 -20.64 2.18
CA PRO A 64 -2.10 -20.49 2.78
C PRO A 64 -2.76 -19.16 2.38
N SER A 65 -4.04 -19.22 2.00
CA SER A 65 -4.82 -18.07 1.52
C SER A 65 -5.78 -17.53 2.59
N ASP A 66 -5.32 -17.49 3.84
CA ASP A 66 -6.07 -17.06 5.02
C ASP A 66 -5.94 -15.54 5.29
N ILE A 67 -5.71 -14.78 4.25
CA ILE A 67 -5.55 -13.33 4.31
C ILE A 67 -6.79 -12.59 3.80
N LEU A 68 -7.11 -11.45 4.39
CA LEU A 68 -8.22 -10.60 3.99
C LEU A 68 -7.71 -9.38 3.22
N LEU A 69 -8.46 -8.99 2.19
CA LEU A 69 -8.28 -7.69 1.55
C LEU A 69 -9.20 -6.67 2.21
N ARG A 70 -8.65 -5.50 2.52
CA ARG A 70 -9.36 -4.35 3.10
C ARG A 70 -8.98 -3.08 2.38
N ASP A 71 -9.90 -2.16 2.33
CA ASP A 71 -9.72 -0.80 1.86
C ASP A 71 -9.57 0.17 3.05
N ALA A 72 -8.77 1.21 2.86
CA ALA A 72 -8.62 2.28 3.81
C ALA A 72 -9.12 3.59 3.21
N HIS A 73 -10.05 4.21 3.92
CA HIS A 73 -10.61 5.51 3.60
C HIS A 73 -10.37 6.48 4.74
N GLY A 74 -10.11 7.75 4.45
CA GLY A 74 -9.97 8.76 5.49
C GLY A 74 -11.22 8.85 6.40
N LYS A 75 -12.39 8.43 5.93
CA LYS A 75 -13.64 8.37 6.71
C LYS A 75 -13.54 7.49 7.97
N ILE A 76 -12.54 6.63 8.09
CA ILE A 76 -12.30 5.87 9.35
C ILE A 76 -12.10 6.80 10.54
N PHE A 77 -11.57 8.01 10.34
CA PHE A 77 -11.35 8.97 11.41
C PHE A 77 -12.62 9.59 11.99
N ASP A 78 -13.78 9.39 11.38
CA ASP A 78 -15.09 9.75 11.93
C ASP A 78 -15.56 8.76 13.01
N ASP A 79 -15.07 7.52 12.95
CA ASP A 79 -15.38 6.45 13.90
C ASP A 79 -14.35 6.44 15.04
N VAL A 80 -14.63 7.23 16.08
CA VAL A 80 -13.74 7.42 17.24
C VAL A 80 -13.36 6.09 17.89
N GLU A 81 -14.30 5.15 18.03
CA GLU A 81 -14.06 3.84 18.66
C GLU A 81 -13.03 3.00 17.87
N LYS A 82 -13.12 3.01 16.54
CA LYS A 82 -12.13 2.34 15.69
C LYS A 82 -10.77 3.00 15.78
N VAL A 83 -10.72 4.32 15.81
CA VAL A 83 -9.46 5.07 15.94
C VAL A 83 -8.81 4.80 17.30
N ILE A 84 -9.57 4.79 18.39
CA ILE A 84 -9.08 4.41 19.72
C ILE A 84 -8.47 3.00 19.67
N LYS A 85 -9.22 2.03 19.14
CA LYS A 85 -8.74 0.65 19.00
C LYS A 85 -7.43 0.58 18.20
N LEU A 86 -7.35 1.29 17.09
CA LEU A 86 -6.14 1.37 16.26
C LEU A 86 -4.96 1.94 17.05
N LEU A 87 -5.13 3.07 17.74
CA LEU A 87 -4.10 3.70 18.55
C LEU A 87 -3.64 2.78 19.70
N ARG A 88 -4.56 2.02 20.29
CA ARG A 88 -4.24 1.02 21.31
C ARG A 88 -3.37 -0.12 20.76
N VAL A 89 -3.63 -0.60 19.55
CA VAL A 89 -2.79 -1.58 18.86
C VAL A 89 -1.36 -1.06 18.68
N TYR A 90 -1.20 0.24 18.44
CA TYR A 90 0.12 0.89 18.36
C TYR A 90 0.74 1.23 19.73
N GLY A 91 0.13 0.81 20.82
CA GLY A 91 0.69 0.92 22.15
C GLY A 91 0.40 2.23 22.90
N TYR A 92 -0.46 3.11 22.34
CA TYR A 92 -0.89 4.32 23.07
C TYR A 92 -1.70 3.96 24.31
N PRO A 93 -1.49 4.61 25.47
CA PRO A 93 -2.36 4.47 26.66
C PRO A 93 -3.80 4.86 26.35
N GLN A 94 -4.77 4.27 27.06
CA GLN A 94 -6.19 4.46 26.78
C GLN A 94 -6.60 5.94 26.72
N GLY A 95 -6.32 6.73 27.76
CA GLY A 95 -6.69 8.16 27.78
C GLY A 95 -5.98 9.01 26.70
N THR A 96 -4.76 8.62 26.31
CA THR A 96 -4.07 9.27 25.19
C THR A 96 -4.76 8.90 23.86
N ALA A 97 -5.14 7.64 23.70
CA ALA A 97 -5.83 7.17 22.49
C ALA A 97 -7.19 7.86 22.31
N GLU A 98 -7.95 8.03 23.40
CA GLU A 98 -9.22 8.76 23.40
C GLU A 98 -9.04 10.23 22.98
N SER A 99 -8.12 10.93 23.63
CA SER A 99 -7.85 12.34 23.33
C SER A 99 -7.35 12.55 21.89
N LEU A 100 -6.48 11.64 21.40
CA LEU A 100 -6.00 11.70 20.03
C LEU A 100 -7.11 11.37 19.01
N ALA A 101 -7.97 10.43 19.29
CA ALA A 101 -9.06 10.07 18.39
C ALA A 101 -10.04 11.24 18.19
N ASP A 102 -10.40 11.93 19.26
CA ASP A 102 -11.26 13.12 19.19
C ASP A 102 -10.58 14.27 18.43
N LEU A 103 -9.28 14.46 18.67
CA LEU A 103 -8.49 15.47 17.95
C LEU A 103 -8.43 15.14 16.46
N LEU A 104 -8.12 13.90 16.08
CA LEU A 104 -8.04 13.47 14.69
C LEU A 104 -9.39 13.59 13.98
N LYS A 105 -10.50 13.22 14.66
CA LYS A 105 -11.86 13.44 14.15
C LYS A 105 -12.12 14.91 13.84
N THR A 106 -11.76 15.79 14.76
CA THR A 106 -11.99 17.25 14.60
C THR A 106 -11.16 17.82 13.45
N ILE A 107 -9.87 17.46 13.39
CA ILE A 107 -8.96 17.96 12.34
C ILE A 107 -9.40 17.46 10.98
N TYR A 108 -9.54 16.15 10.82
CA TYR A 108 -9.78 15.51 9.52
C TYR A 108 -11.22 15.64 9.03
N GLY A 109 -12.17 15.93 9.93
CA GLY A 109 -13.54 16.30 9.60
C GLY A 109 -13.70 17.74 9.10
N SER A 110 -12.63 18.55 9.15
CA SER A 110 -12.67 19.95 8.68
C SER A 110 -12.65 20.06 7.15
N ASP A 111 -13.05 21.21 6.63
CA ASP A 111 -13.02 21.51 5.20
C ASP A 111 -11.61 21.45 4.61
N LYS A 112 -10.57 21.77 5.41
CA LYS A 112 -9.16 21.65 5.04
C LYS A 112 -8.80 20.21 4.60
N TYR A 113 -9.44 19.21 5.18
CA TYR A 113 -9.24 17.81 4.85
C TYR A 113 -10.43 17.23 4.06
N PHE A 114 -11.21 18.08 3.39
CA PHE A 114 -12.35 17.70 2.55
C PHE A 114 -13.33 16.75 3.26
N ASN A 115 -13.60 16.99 4.54
CA ASN A 115 -14.46 16.12 5.36
C ASN A 115 -14.04 14.65 5.26
N TYR A 116 -12.81 14.35 5.65
CA TYR A 116 -12.16 13.04 5.62
C TYR A 116 -11.77 12.50 4.23
N ASN A 117 -11.96 13.27 3.14
CA ASN A 117 -11.68 12.76 1.79
C ASN A 117 -10.31 13.20 1.24
N HIS A 118 -9.46 13.81 2.06
CA HIS A 118 -8.13 14.22 1.62
C HIS A 118 -7.26 12.99 1.33
N PRO A 119 -6.61 12.87 0.15
CA PRO A 119 -5.84 11.69 -0.24
C PRO A 119 -4.76 11.28 0.75
N LEU A 120 -4.12 12.22 1.43
CA LEU A 120 -3.09 11.94 2.44
C LEU A 120 -3.59 11.10 3.62
N LEU A 121 -4.89 11.08 3.92
CA LEU A 121 -5.45 10.32 5.03
C LEU A 121 -5.46 8.80 4.79
N SER A 122 -5.31 8.38 3.56
CA SER A 122 -5.23 6.99 3.13
C SER A 122 -4.11 6.77 2.10
N PHE A 123 -3.05 7.58 2.19
CA PHE A 123 -1.89 7.49 1.30
C PHE A 123 -0.94 6.38 1.77
N ASN A 124 -1.42 5.16 1.82
CA ASN A 124 -0.64 3.98 2.20
C ASN A 124 -1.27 2.69 1.69
N ALA A 125 -0.45 1.66 1.55
CA ALA A 125 -0.86 0.27 1.46
C ALA A 125 0.06 -0.54 2.37
N PHE A 126 -0.42 -1.64 2.94
CA PHE A 126 0.42 -2.48 3.81
C PHE A 126 -0.17 -3.87 4.00
N ASP A 127 0.70 -4.85 4.20
CA ASP A 127 0.36 -6.16 4.74
C ASP A 127 0.50 -6.19 6.26
N ALA A 128 -0.39 -6.88 6.94
CA ALA A 128 -0.38 -7.04 8.39
C ALA A 128 -0.65 -8.48 8.80
N THR A 129 0.21 -9.00 9.66
CA THR A 129 0.02 -10.31 10.31
C THR A 129 -1.18 -10.29 11.26
N ALA A 130 -1.68 -11.48 11.59
CA ALA A 130 -2.68 -11.61 12.64
C ALA A 130 -2.13 -11.15 14.00
N ASP A 131 -2.98 -10.54 14.79
CA ASP A 131 -2.68 -10.21 16.18
C ASP A 131 -3.77 -10.80 17.07
N GLU A 132 -3.43 -11.85 17.83
CA GLU A 132 -4.36 -12.59 18.66
C GLU A 132 -4.87 -11.75 19.83
N PHE A 133 -4.02 -10.88 20.40
CA PHE A 133 -4.40 -10.02 21.53
C PHE A 133 -5.51 -9.03 21.15
N TRP A 134 -5.45 -8.49 19.92
CA TRP A 134 -6.45 -7.54 19.41
C TRP A 134 -7.53 -8.22 18.56
N GLY A 135 -7.41 -9.53 18.33
CA GLY A 135 -8.34 -10.28 17.50
C GLY A 135 -8.39 -9.78 16.05
N THR A 136 -7.26 -9.34 15.52
CA THR A 136 -7.18 -8.86 14.14
C THR A 136 -6.65 -9.94 13.22
N PRO A 137 -7.34 -10.27 12.10
CA PRO A 137 -6.86 -11.26 11.14
C PRO A 137 -5.71 -10.71 10.28
N LYS A 138 -4.98 -11.61 9.64
CA LYS A 138 -4.06 -11.26 8.54
C LYS A 138 -4.80 -10.48 7.47
N LYS A 139 -4.22 -9.41 6.97
CA LYS A 139 -4.87 -8.55 5.99
C LYS A 139 -3.90 -7.72 5.18
N ILE A 140 -4.25 -7.50 3.92
CA ILE A 140 -3.68 -6.44 3.10
C ILE A 140 -4.66 -5.28 3.12
N VAL A 141 -4.15 -4.07 3.35
CA VAL A 141 -4.93 -2.84 3.34
C VAL A 141 -4.47 -1.98 2.18
N MET A 142 -5.41 -1.56 1.33
CA MET A 142 -5.17 -0.67 0.19
C MET A 142 -5.84 0.68 0.44
N GLY A 143 -5.07 1.76 0.43
CA GLY A 143 -5.60 3.10 0.67
C GLY A 143 -6.10 3.77 -0.61
N ASP A 144 -7.25 4.42 -0.56
CA ASP A 144 -7.79 5.19 -1.70
C ASP A 144 -6.84 6.31 -2.13
N GLY A 145 -6.16 6.94 -1.16
CA GLY A 145 -5.30 8.09 -1.43
C GLY A 145 -4.08 7.74 -2.28
N ILE A 146 -3.40 6.62 -1.99
CA ILE A 146 -2.26 6.19 -2.80
C ILE A 146 -2.71 5.78 -4.20
N LEU A 147 -3.84 5.08 -4.32
CA LEU A 147 -4.38 4.68 -5.62
C LEU A 147 -4.74 5.88 -6.48
N LYS A 148 -5.40 6.88 -5.87
CA LYS A 148 -5.74 8.13 -6.56
C LYS A 148 -4.50 8.88 -7.02
N ALA A 149 -3.49 9.03 -6.16
CA ALA A 149 -2.28 9.76 -6.50
C ALA A 149 -1.57 9.12 -7.71
N TYR A 150 -1.41 7.81 -7.73
CA TYR A 150 -0.82 7.13 -8.88
C TYR A 150 -1.69 7.20 -10.13
N ALA A 151 -3.01 7.22 -10.00
CA ALA A 151 -3.90 7.45 -11.13
C ALA A 151 -3.72 8.87 -11.71
N ASP A 152 -3.61 9.88 -10.87
CA ASP A 152 -3.39 11.27 -11.27
C ASP A 152 -2.01 11.46 -11.97
N LEU A 153 -1.02 10.65 -11.61
CA LEU A 153 0.28 10.58 -12.27
C LEU A 153 0.28 9.76 -13.59
N GLY A 154 -0.85 9.19 -13.96
CA GLY A 154 -1.00 8.40 -15.18
C GLY A 154 -0.75 6.90 -15.04
N PHE A 155 -0.52 6.39 -13.82
CA PHE A 155 -0.25 4.98 -13.53
C PHE A 155 -1.50 4.18 -13.11
N GLY A 156 -2.69 4.75 -13.20
CA GLY A 156 -3.95 4.13 -12.72
C GLY A 156 -4.28 2.77 -13.34
N ASP A 157 -3.73 2.45 -14.52
CA ASP A 157 -3.89 1.13 -15.15
C ASP A 157 -2.99 0.04 -14.52
N VAL A 158 -1.90 0.41 -13.87
CA VAL A 158 -0.85 -0.53 -13.42
C VAL A 158 -0.61 -0.47 -11.92
N ALA A 159 -0.56 0.73 -11.33
CA ALA A 159 -0.17 0.91 -9.94
C ALA A 159 -1.05 0.12 -8.94
N PRO A 160 -2.38 0.05 -9.07
CA PRO A 160 -3.19 -0.74 -8.15
C PRO A 160 -2.79 -2.21 -8.09
N GLN A 161 -2.46 -2.81 -9.25
CA GLN A 161 -2.01 -4.20 -9.32
C GLN A 161 -0.58 -4.34 -8.80
N ALA A 162 0.31 -3.39 -9.11
CA ALA A 162 1.71 -3.42 -8.68
C ALA A 162 1.82 -3.27 -7.16
N ILE A 163 1.12 -2.31 -6.57
CA ILE A 163 1.10 -2.09 -5.13
C ILE A 163 0.51 -3.31 -4.40
N LEU A 164 -0.65 -3.81 -4.85
CA LEU A 164 -1.25 -4.99 -4.24
C LEU A 164 -0.36 -6.24 -4.35
N ALA A 165 0.32 -6.44 -5.48
CA ALA A 165 1.23 -7.56 -5.66
C ALA A 165 2.47 -7.43 -4.77
N HIS A 166 2.94 -6.20 -4.50
CA HIS A 166 4.01 -5.93 -3.56
C HIS A 166 3.60 -6.28 -2.13
N GLU A 167 2.43 -5.81 -1.67
CA GLU A 167 1.91 -6.14 -0.34
C GLU A 167 1.67 -7.65 -0.18
N TYR A 168 1.22 -8.31 -1.25
CA TYR A 168 1.11 -9.76 -1.25
C TYR A 168 2.49 -10.45 -1.21
N GLY A 169 3.53 -9.81 -1.72
CA GLY A 169 4.92 -10.23 -1.57
C GLY A 169 5.34 -10.31 -0.09
N HIS A 170 4.94 -9.34 0.73
CA HIS A 170 5.14 -9.42 2.18
C HIS A 170 4.36 -10.57 2.82
N HIS A 171 3.13 -10.83 2.38
CA HIS A 171 2.39 -11.99 2.83
C HIS A 171 3.11 -13.31 2.49
N VAL A 172 3.70 -13.43 1.31
CA VAL A 172 4.54 -14.57 0.94
C VAL A 172 5.74 -14.70 1.89
N GLN A 173 6.41 -13.60 2.22
CA GLN A 173 7.54 -13.58 3.15
C GLN A 173 7.12 -14.07 4.55
N PHE A 174 5.99 -13.59 5.07
CA PHE A 174 5.45 -14.08 6.35
C PHE A 174 5.09 -15.56 6.32
N ALA A 175 4.49 -16.03 5.22
CA ALA A 175 4.14 -17.43 5.06
C ALA A 175 5.37 -18.36 4.91
N LYS A 176 6.53 -17.79 4.59
CA LYS A 176 7.81 -18.50 4.44
C LYS A 176 8.79 -18.21 5.59
N ASP A 177 8.30 -17.64 6.67
CA ASP A 177 9.08 -17.35 7.88
C ASP A 177 10.37 -16.53 7.58
N VAL A 178 10.32 -15.64 6.60
CA VAL A 178 11.42 -14.72 6.32
C VAL A 178 11.65 -13.84 7.54
N GLU A 179 12.90 -13.80 7.99
CA GLU A 179 13.26 -13.03 9.17
C GLU A 179 13.18 -11.52 8.92
N PHE A 180 12.47 -10.83 9.80
CA PHE A 180 12.32 -9.38 9.83
C PHE A 180 13.06 -8.82 11.05
N LEU A 181 14.26 -8.31 10.86
CA LEU A 181 15.01 -7.61 11.90
C LEU A 181 14.68 -6.13 11.89
N ASN A 182 14.74 -5.50 13.07
CA ASN A 182 14.54 -4.05 13.16
C ASN A 182 15.85 -3.31 12.81
N SER A 183 16.17 -3.31 11.50
CA SER A 183 17.32 -2.60 10.95
C SER A 183 17.04 -2.12 9.53
N PRO A 184 17.68 -1.01 9.08
CA PRO A 184 17.53 -0.50 7.71
C PRO A 184 17.87 -1.55 6.65
N GLU A 185 18.86 -2.39 6.92
CA GLU A 185 19.32 -3.46 6.03
C GLU A 185 18.25 -4.53 5.84
N SER A 186 17.68 -5.03 6.95
CA SER A 186 16.65 -6.07 6.92
C SER A 186 15.39 -5.56 6.22
N THR A 187 14.98 -4.33 6.51
CA THR A 187 13.84 -3.71 5.86
C THR A 187 14.06 -3.61 4.35
N ARG A 188 15.18 -3.02 3.93
CA ARG A 188 15.50 -2.91 2.51
C ARG A 188 15.50 -4.28 1.81
N LYS A 189 16.07 -5.31 2.44
CA LYS A 189 16.06 -6.67 1.90
C LYS A 189 14.64 -7.18 1.67
N THR A 190 13.76 -7.05 2.64
CA THR A 190 12.38 -7.53 2.51
C THR A 190 11.57 -6.73 1.51
N GLU A 191 11.76 -5.41 1.42
CA GLU A 191 11.14 -4.56 0.42
C GLU A 191 11.54 -4.94 -1.02
N LEU A 192 12.85 -5.11 -1.25
CA LEU A 192 13.35 -5.51 -2.57
C LEU A 192 12.90 -6.92 -2.96
N MET A 193 12.77 -7.83 -2.00
CA MET A 193 12.16 -9.14 -2.26
C MET A 193 10.69 -9.01 -2.65
N ALA A 194 9.92 -8.16 -1.98
CA ALA A 194 8.51 -7.93 -2.31
C ALA A 194 8.36 -7.32 -3.72
N ASP A 195 9.23 -6.37 -4.12
CA ASP A 195 9.28 -5.83 -5.49
C ASP A 195 9.55 -6.92 -6.54
N ALA A 196 10.52 -7.79 -6.27
CA ALA A 196 10.87 -8.89 -7.18
C ALA A 196 9.71 -9.90 -7.32
N LEU A 197 9.07 -10.28 -6.20
CA LEU A 197 7.90 -11.17 -6.19
C LEU A 197 6.73 -10.55 -6.95
N ALA A 198 6.46 -9.26 -6.72
CA ALA A 198 5.41 -8.53 -7.43
C ALA A 198 5.66 -8.52 -8.94
N ALA A 199 6.85 -8.14 -9.37
CA ALA A 199 7.21 -8.08 -10.78
C ALA A 199 7.18 -9.46 -11.45
N TYR A 200 7.58 -10.51 -10.74
CA TYR A 200 7.46 -11.89 -11.20
C TYR A 200 6.01 -12.25 -11.49
N TYR A 201 5.10 -12.01 -10.54
CA TYR A 201 3.66 -12.25 -10.72
C TYR A 201 3.06 -11.42 -11.86
N LEU A 202 3.34 -10.12 -11.90
CA LEU A 202 2.80 -9.21 -12.90
C LEU A 202 3.19 -9.60 -14.33
N THR A 203 4.36 -10.19 -14.49
CA THR A 203 4.92 -10.57 -15.81
C THR A 203 4.56 -12.00 -16.20
N HIS A 204 4.48 -12.91 -15.24
CA HIS A 204 4.36 -14.35 -15.51
C HIS A 204 3.06 -14.65 -16.27
N LYS A 205 3.12 -15.62 -17.24
CA LYS A 205 1.99 -15.99 -18.10
C LYS A 205 0.79 -16.58 -17.35
N ARG A 206 0.99 -17.13 -16.15
CA ARG A 206 -0.05 -17.61 -15.23
C ARG A 206 -0.43 -16.62 -14.14
N GLY A 207 0.22 -15.46 -14.11
CA GLY A 207 -0.10 -14.31 -13.29
C GLY A 207 -0.85 -13.26 -14.10
N SER A 208 -0.50 -11.98 -13.91
CA SER A 208 -1.17 -10.85 -14.56
C SER A 208 -0.88 -10.72 -16.06
N THR A 209 0.15 -11.38 -16.59
CA THR A 209 0.52 -11.42 -18.01
C THR A 209 0.70 -10.03 -18.62
N MET A 210 1.28 -9.08 -17.90
CA MET A 210 1.50 -7.73 -18.41
C MET A 210 2.44 -7.73 -19.63
N ASN A 211 2.05 -7.01 -20.66
CA ASN A 211 2.88 -6.80 -21.84
C ASN A 211 4.01 -5.79 -21.54
N TRP A 212 5.02 -5.70 -22.43
CA TRP A 212 6.18 -4.85 -22.20
C TRP A 212 5.85 -3.39 -21.90
N LYS A 213 4.84 -2.81 -22.54
CA LYS A 213 4.44 -1.42 -22.30
C LYS A 213 3.96 -1.21 -20.85
N ARG A 214 3.19 -2.16 -20.30
CA ARG A 214 2.75 -2.12 -18.91
C ARG A 214 3.88 -2.46 -17.93
N VAL A 215 4.81 -3.34 -18.35
CA VAL A 215 6.02 -3.63 -17.58
C VAL A 215 6.84 -2.36 -17.36
N GLN A 216 7.06 -1.55 -18.38
CA GLN A 216 7.75 -0.27 -18.23
C GLN A 216 7.06 0.64 -17.19
N LEU A 217 5.73 0.73 -17.24
CA LEU A 217 4.98 1.55 -16.28
C LEU A 217 5.14 1.03 -14.84
N PHE A 218 5.07 -0.27 -14.59
CA PHE A 218 5.24 -0.74 -13.21
C PHE A 218 6.68 -0.61 -12.71
N LEU A 219 7.68 -0.68 -13.58
CA LEU A 219 9.07 -0.37 -13.22
C LEU A 219 9.23 1.09 -12.78
N GLU A 220 8.53 2.02 -13.44
CA GLU A 220 8.47 3.43 -13.03
C GLU A 220 7.77 3.58 -11.69
N VAL A 221 6.66 2.87 -11.43
CA VAL A 221 6.00 2.87 -10.11
C VAL A 221 6.97 2.44 -9.02
N PHE A 222 7.70 1.35 -9.19
CA PHE A 222 8.69 0.91 -8.22
C PHE A 222 9.86 1.87 -8.06
N PHE A 223 10.26 2.57 -9.10
CA PHE A 223 11.24 3.64 -9.00
C PHE A 223 10.73 4.81 -8.13
N GLU A 224 9.50 5.28 -8.36
CA GLU A 224 8.91 6.43 -7.67
C GLU A 224 8.67 6.21 -6.17
N ILE A 225 8.45 4.97 -5.74
CA ILE A 225 8.26 4.63 -4.32
C ILE A 225 9.56 4.40 -3.55
N GLY A 226 10.72 4.51 -4.19
CA GLY A 226 12.02 4.43 -3.52
C GLY A 226 12.32 5.66 -2.67
N ASP A 227 13.16 5.49 -1.66
CA ASP A 227 13.59 6.56 -0.77
C ASP A 227 15.12 6.58 -0.60
N CYS A 228 15.64 7.66 -0.01
CA CYS A 228 17.06 7.85 0.29
C CYS A 228 17.34 7.89 1.81
N SER A 229 16.45 7.37 2.63
CA SER A 229 16.54 7.42 4.10
C SER A 229 17.41 6.29 4.68
N PHE A 230 18.63 6.17 4.20
CA PHE A 230 19.55 5.03 4.46
C PHE A 230 19.72 4.61 5.92
N ALA A 231 19.58 5.54 6.86
CA ALA A 231 19.72 5.28 8.29
C ALA A 231 18.38 4.98 8.98
N SER A 232 17.27 5.07 8.28
CA SER A 232 15.93 4.80 8.83
C SER A 232 15.65 3.30 8.83
N ASN A 233 15.13 2.78 9.93
CA ASN A 233 14.60 1.42 9.97
C ASN A 233 13.40 1.24 9.01
N GLY A 234 12.84 2.34 8.50
CA GLY A 234 11.82 2.38 7.47
C GLY A 234 12.35 2.52 6.04
N HIS A 235 13.67 2.43 5.81
CA HIS A 235 14.25 2.56 4.46
C HIS A 235 13.83 1.39 3.56
N HIS A 236 13.04 1.70 2.51
CA HIS A 236 12.51 0.71 1.57
C HIS A 236 13.44 0.39 0.39
N GLY A 237 14.58 1.05 0.30
CA GLY A 237 15.49 0.97 -0.83
C GLY A 237 15.43 2.21 -1.72
N THR A 238 16.56 2.51 -2.36
CA THR A 238 16.63 3.62 -3.32
C THR A 238 15.76 3.34 -4.55
N PRO A 239 15.33 4.38 -5.30
CA PRO A 239 14.62 4.22 -6.56
C PRO A 239 15.27 3.18 -7.49
N ASN A 240 16.59 3.26 -7.68
CA ASN A 240 17.31 2.31 -8.53
C ASN A 240 17.35 0.88 -7.96
N GLN A 241 17.44 0.71 -6.65
CA GLN A 241 17.42 -0.62 -6.02
C GLN A 241 16.05 -1.26 -6.22
N ARG A 242 14.96 -0.53 -5.97
CA ARG A 242 13.59 -1.01 -6.15
C ARG A 242 13.31 -1.38 -7.61
N MET A 243 13.65 -0.51 -8.55
CA MET A 243 13.50 -0.80 -9.97
C MET A 243 14.33 -2.03 -10.39
N ASN A 244 15.59 -2.16 -9.92
CA ASN A 244 16.43 -3.32 -10.24
C ASN A 244 15.88 -4.63 -9.67
N ALA A 245 15.29 -4.61 -8.48
CA ALA A 245 14.62 -5.77 -7.91
C ALA A 245 13.40 -6.18 -8.77
N ALA A 246 12.61 -5.22 -9.23
CA ALA A 246 11.50 -5.48 -10.15
C ALA A 246 11.97 -6.00 -11.50
N ILE A 247 13.07 -5.48 -12.07
CA ILE A 247 13.71 -6.00 -13.30
C ILE A 247 14.16 -7.45 -13.10
N PHE A 248 14.71 -7.80 -11.95
CA PHE A 248 15.08 -9.18 -11.64
C PHE A 248 13.86 -10.11 -11.69
N GLY A 249 12.77 -9.75 -11.02
CA GLY A 249 11.51 -10.53 -11.05
C GLY A 249 10.93 -10.64 -12.47
N TYR A 250 10.97 -9.57 -13.25
CA TYR A 250 10.57 -9.58 -14.66
C TYR A 250 11.38 -10.57 -15.49
N ASN A 251 12.71 -10.55 -15.39
CA ASN A 251 13.59 -11.44 -16.14
C ASN A 251 13.35 -12.91 -15.76
N LEU A 252 13.23 -13.18 -14.47
CA LEU A 252 12.92 -14.51 -13.94
C LEU A 252 11.60 -15.06 -14.49
N ALA A 253 10.54 -14.23 -14.54
CA ALA A 253 9.25 -14.61 -15.10
C ALA A 253 9.33 -14.90 -16.60
N ASN A 254 10.14 -14.17 -17.35
CA ASN A 254 10.33 -14.42 -18.77
C ASN A 254 11.10 -15.74 -19.03
N ASP A 255 12.11 -16.05 -18.24
CA ASP A 255 12.87 -17.30 -18.36
C ASP A 255 11.98 -18.52 -18.07
N THR A 256 11.10 -18.42 -17.09
CA THR A 256 10.15 -19.49 -16.73
C THR A 256 8.95 -19.59 -17.66
N LYS A 257 8.64 -18.54 -18.44
CA LYS A 257 7.56 -18.56 -19.45
C LYS A 257 7.72 -19.69 -20.45
N VAL A 258 8.93 -20.00 -20.85
CA VAL A 258 9.24 -21.06 -21.81
C VAL A 258 8.76 -22.41 -21.27
N ASN A 259 8.91 -22.66 -20.00
CA ASN A 259 8.60 -23.94 -19.36
C ASN A 259 7.19 -24.00 -18.73
N GLY A 260 6.50 -22.86 -18.61
CA GLY A 260 5.17 -22.81 -18.00
C GLY A 260 5.10 -23.09 -16.50
N VAL A 261 6.23 -23.08 -15.83
CA VAL A 261 6.35 -23.36 -14.40
C VAL A 261 6.27 -22.06 -13.60
N ILE A 262 5.52 -22.09 -12.49
CA ILE A 262 5.64 -21.06 -11.45
C ILE A 262 6.72 -21.53 -10.50
N MET A 263 7.75 -20.71 -10.29
CA MET A 263 8.76 -21.00 -9.27
C MET A 263 8.13 -20.91 -7.89
N THR A 264 8.56 -21.76 -6.98
CA THR A 264 8.16 -21.67 -5.58
C THR A 264 8.75 -20.42 -4.95
N ALA A 265 8.12 -19.92 -3.89
CA ALA A 265 8.62 -18.78 -3.13
C ALA A 265 9.89 -19.11 -2.32
N GLU A 266 10.38 -20.34 -2.38
CA GLU A 266 11.67 -20.78 -1.83
C GLU A 266 12.80 -20.47 -2.81
#